data_1dcdf345b450ce049f401e7b9d0e475c
#
_entry.id   1dcdf345b450ce049f401e7b9d0e475c
#
_cell.length_a   1.000
_cell.length_b   1.000
_cell.length_c   1.000
_cell.angle_alpha   90.00
_cell.angle_beta   90.00
_cell.angle_gamma   90.00
#
_symmetry.space_group_name_H-M   'P 1'
#
loop_
_entity.id
_entity.type
_entity.pdbx_description
1 polymer ?
#
loop_
_entity_poly.entity_id
_entity_poly.type
_entity_poly.pdbx_seq_one_letter_code
_entity_poly.pdbx_strand_id
1 'polypeptide(L)'
;MRESNRHSENIPSNERKQWLAKKPVKEWSVDLPPTKDFKERVEKVTPPKDLKPGSYFLFASYDPEFKEQENEVGYSSFWVSHLSLIVRTLRGSGNLEGFVLNANTGEPIQGAKVRSWKRENNRKIDLEPVSTDANGLFRIKQGRASIRVLVSHG
;
A
#
# COMPACT_ATOMS: atom_id res chain seq x y z
N MET A 1 16.20 14.89 -0.84
CA MET A 1 14.74 14.70 -0.84
C MET A 1 14.49 13.47 0.03
N ARG A 2 14.08 13.64 1.28
CA ARG A 2 13.86 12.54 2.24
C ARG A 2 12.40 12.15 2.14
N GLU A 3 12.09 11.04 1.48
CA GLU A 3 10.78 10.41 1.58
C GLU A 3 10.73 9.59 2.87
N SER A 4 10.14 10.19 3.89
CA SER A 4 9.77 9.51 5.11
C SER A 4 8.31 9.04 4.97
N ASN A 5 8.08 7.93 4.28
CA ASN A 5 6.82 7.21 4.32
C ASN A 5 6.96 6.00 5.26
N ARG A 6 7.08 6.28 6.56
CA ARG A 6 6.89 5.27 7.60
C ARG A 6 5.40 5.15 7.89
N HIS A 7 4.68 4.42 7.07
CA HIS A 7 3.47 3.73 7.53
C HIS A 7 3.91 2.37 8.09
N SER A 8 4.69 2.40 9.15
CA SER A 8 4.83 1.27 10.05
C SER A 8 3.49 1.15 10.78
N GLU A 9 2.55 0.40 10.22
CA GLU A 9 1.44 -0.12 11.00
C GLU A 9 2.09 -0.99 12.07
N ASN A 10 2.00 -0.55 13.32
CA ASN A 10 2.57 -1.28 14.44
C ASN A 10 1.71 -2.52 14.67
N ILE A 11 2.05 -3.62 13.99
CA ILE A 11 1.36 -4.90 14.13
C ILE A 11 1.69 -5.45 15.52
N PRO A 12 0.69 -5.69 16.39
CA PRO A 12 0.92 -6.27 17.69
C PRO A 12 1.67 -7.60 17.60
N SER A 13 2.55 -7.88 18.55
CA SER A 13 3.39 -9.08 18.55
C SER A 13 2.60 -10.40 18.44
N ASN A 14 1.41 -10.47 19.07
CA ASN A 14 0.53 -11.62 18.94
C ASN A 14 -0.03 -11.80 17.52
N GLU A 15 -0.31 -10.72 16.81
CA GLU A 15 -0.76 -10.78 15.42
C GLU A 15 0.38 -11.19 14.49
N ARG A 16 1.61 -10.69 14.70
CA ARG A 16 2.79 -11.12 13.93
C ARG A 16 3.01 -12.62 14.01
N LYS A 17 2.93 -13.20 15.21
CA LYS A 17 3.04 -14.66 15.41
C LYS A 17 1.97 -15.43 14.63
N GLN A 18 0.73 -14.95 14.64
CA GLN A 18 -0.36 -15.56 13.87
C GLN A 18 -0.14 -15.48 12.36
N TRP A 19 0.48 -14.39 11.87
CA TRP A 19 0.80 -14.23 10.45
C TRP A 19 1.97 -15.12 10.03
N LEU A 20 3.03 -15.20 10.83
CA LEU A 20 4.19 -16.07 10.59
C LEU A 20 3.85 -17.57 10.66
N ALA A 21 2.83 -17.95 11.41
CA ALA A 21 2.35 -19.33 11.46
C ALA A 21 1.57 -19.75 10.19
N LYS A 22 1.20 -18.81 9.31
CA LYS A 22 0.52 -19.11 8.04
C LYS A 22 1.55 -19.50 6.97
N LYS A 23 1.15 -20.37 6.05
CA LYS A 23 1.96 -20.69 4.89
C LYS A 23 2.18 -19.43 4.05
N PRO A 24 3.42 -19.01 3.76
CA PRO A 24 3.71 -17.84 2.95
C PRO A 24 3.26 -18.08 1.49
N VAL A 25 2.85 -16.99 0.83
CA VAL A 25 2.54 -17.01 -0.62
C VAL A 25 3.80 -17.15 -1.44
N LYS A 26 4.88 -16.52 -0.99
CA LYS A 26 6.22 -16.59 -1.55
C LYS A 26 7.24 -16.50 -0.42
N GLU A 27 8.33 -17.22 -0.61
CA GLU A 27 9.50 -17.22 0.27
C GLU A 27 10.74 -17.22 -0.60
N TRP A 28 11.73 -16.43 -0.24
CA TRP A 28 13.02 -16.37 -0.93
C TRP A 28 14.09 -15.85 0.02
N SER A 29 15.33 -16.15 -0.28
CA SER A 29 16.50 -15.63 0.42
C SER A 29 17.35 -14.76 -0.48
N VAL A 30 18.08 -13.84 0.11
CA VAL A 30 19.00 -12.94 -0.57
C VAL A 30 20.30 -12.88 0.24
N ASP A 31 21.42 -13.14 -0.42
CA ASP A 31 22.72 -12.94 0.18
C ASP A 31 23.05 -11.45 0.22
N LEU A 32 23.22 -10.92 1.41
CA LEU A 32 23.62 -9.53 1.61
C LEU A 32 25.15 -9.43 1.66
N PRO A 33 25.76 -8.52 0.90
CA PRO A 33 27.19 -8.35 0.94
C PRO A 33 27.65 -7.88 2.34
N PRO A 34 28.76 -8.40 2.86
CA PRO A 34 29.26 -8.03 4.18
C PRO A 34 29.65 -6.54 4.23
N THR A 35 29.38 -5.88 5.36
CA THR A 35 29.86 -4.53 5.63
C THR A 35 31.22 -4.60 6.33
N LYS A 36 32.22 -3.91 5.78
CA LYS A 36 33.58 -3.89 6.35
C LYS A 36 33.73 -2.95 7.55
N ASP A 37 32.80 -2.03 7.73
CA ASP A 37 32.88 -0.92 8.69
C ASP A 37 31.74 -0.91 9.71
N PHE A 38 30.94 -1.98 9.77
CA PHE A 38 29.79 -2.14 10.67
C PHE A 38 28.75 -1.00 10.59
N LYS A 39 28.76 -0.21 9.50
CA LYS A 39 27.77 0.85 9.30
C LYS A 39 26.48 0.33 8.70
N GLU A 40 25.41 1.00 9.03
CA GLU A 40 24.10 0.76 8.42
C GLU A 40 24.18 0.93 6.90
N ARG A 41 23.60 -0.01 6.19
CA ARG A 41 23.56 -0.04 4.73
C ARG A 41 22.13 -0.34 4.26
N VAL A 42 21.73 0.33 3.19
CA VAL A 42 20.45 0.09 2.53
C VAL A 42 20.69 -0.71 1.26
N GLU A 43 20.11 -1.91 1.19
CA GLU A 43 20.13 -2.75 0.01
C GLU A 43 18.77 -2.79 -0.68
N LYS A 44 18.77 -2.80 -2.02
CA LYS A 44 17.57 -2.93 -2.83
C LYS A 44 17.35 -4.40 -3.17
N VAL A 45 16.35 -4.98 -2.56
CA VAL A 45 15.95 -6.37 -2.84
C VAL A 45 14.83 -6.38 -3.86
N THR A 46 14.98 -7.15 -4.93
CA THR A 46 13.95 -7.29 -5.97
C THR A 46 12.86 -8.25 -5.48
N PRO A 47 11.61 -7.79 -5.37
CA PRO A 47 10.51 -8.67 -4.98
C PRO A 47 10.15 -9.67 -6.09
N PRO A 48 9.46 -10.79 -5.76
CA PRO A 48 8.93 -11.71 -6.76
C PRO A 48 7.98 -11.00 -7.74
N LYS A 49 8.14 -11.27 -9.04
CA LYS A 49 7.38 -10.59 -10.12
C LYS A 49 5.99 -11.17 -10.37
N ASP A 50 5.69 -12.34 -9.82
CA ASP A 50 4.50 -13.15 -10.12
C ASP A 50 3.42 -13.08 -9.02
N LEU A 51 3.43 -12.04 -8.21
CA LEU A 51 2.39 -11.79 -7.22
C LEU A 51 1.09 -11.35 -7.91
N LYS A 52 -0.01 -11.97 -7.54
CA LYS A 52 -1.36 -11.56 -7.99
C LYS A 52 -1.75 -10.23 -7.34
N PRO A 53 -2.68 -9.47 -7.94
CA PRO A 53 -3.23 -8.28 -7.28
C PRO A 53 -3.79 -8.60 -5.89
N GLY A 54 -3.43 -7.78 -4.91
CA GLY A 54 -3.85 -7.98 -3.54
C GLY A 54 -3.03 -7.19 -2.52
N SER A 55 -3.39 -7.34 -1.25
CA SER A 55 -2.65 -6.79 -0.11
C SER A 55 -1.75 -7.86 0.47
N TYR A 56 -0.51 -7.52 0.72
CA TYR A 56 0.51 -8.43 1.21
C TYR A 56 1.23 -7.86 2.42
N PHE A 57 1.69 -8.77 3.27
CA PHE A 57 2.67 -8.48 4.30
C PHE A 57 4.00 -9.12 3.91
N LEU A 58 5.07 -8.34 3.98
CA LEU A 58 6.44 -8.79 3.86
C LEU A 58 7.02 -8.93 5.26
N PHE A 59 7.58 -10.09 5.56
CA PHE A 59 8.41 -10.31 6.74
C PHE A 59 9.84 -10.55 6.28
N ALA A 60 10.80 -9.97 6.96
CA ALA A 60 12.21 -10.15 6.69
C ALA A 60 12.95 -10.49 7.98
N SER A 61 13.84 -11.48 7.91
CA SER A 61 14.62 -11.98 9.03
C SER A 61 15.96 -12.49 8.51
N TYR A 62 17.01 -12.41 9.31
CA TYR A 62 18.24 -13.14 9.03
C TYR A 62 18.18 -14.60 9.55
N ASP A 63 17.30 -14.88 10.53
CA ASP A 63 17.01 -16.24 10.97
C ASP A 63 15.92 -16.86 10.07
N PRO A 64 16.19 -17.98 9.37
CA PRO A 64 15.20 -18.63 8.49
C PRO A 64 13.97 -19.15 9.24
N GLU A 65 14.04 -19.35 10.55
CA GLU A 65 12.91 -19.77 11.37
C GLU A 65 12.10 -18.57 11.92
N PHE A 66 12.51 -17.34 11.63
CA PHE A 66 11.85 -16.10 12.08
C PHE A 66 11.66 -16.01 13.59
N LYS A 67 12.56 -16.61 14.37
CA LYS A 67 12.56 -16.47 15.84
C LYS A 67 12.88 -15.05 16.22
N GLU A 68 12.16 -14.50 17.21
CA GLU A 68 12.38 -13.15 17.72
C GLU A 68 13.52 -13.08 18.76
N GLN A 69 14.06 -14.23 19.21
CA GLN A 69 15.14 -14.28 20.18
C GLN A 69 16.47 -14.03 19.47
N GLU A 70 17.21 -13.01 19.92
CA GLU A 70 18.48 -12.56 19.33
C GLU A 70 18.39 -12.23 17.82
N ASN A 71 17.20 -11.89 17.35
CA ASN A 71 16.90 -11.60 15.96
C ASN A 71 15.85 -10.50 15.85
N GLU A 72 16.00 -9.63 14.85
CA GLU A 72 15.01 -8.63 14.50
C GLU A 72 14.21 -9.10 13.28
N VAL A 73 12.90 -9.26 13.47
CA VAL A 73 11.97 -9.54 12.37
C VAL A 73 11.37 -8.24 11.88
N GLY A 74 11.85 -7.76 10.75
CA GLY A 74 11.27 -6.61 10.04
C GLY A 74 9.96 -6.99 9.35
N TYR A 75 9.02 -6.04 9.25
CA TYR A 75 7.78 -6.25 8.51
C TYR A 75 7.32 -4.96 7.82
N SER A 76 6.62 -5.14 6.71
CA SER A 76 6.00 -4.06 5.94
C SER A 76 4.77 -4.56 5.23
N SER A 77 3.79 -3.67 5.00
CA SER A 77 2.64 -3.98 4.15
C SER A 77 2.78 -3.30 2.80
N PHE A 78 2.31 -3.96 1.73
CA PHE A 78 2.29 -3.39 0.39
C PHE A 78 1.13 -3.93 -0.42
N TRP A 79 0.80 -3.21 -1.50
CA TRP A 79 -0.23 -3.60 -2.44
C TRP A 79 0.38 -3.93 -3.79
N VAL A 80 -0.12 -5.00 -4.41
CA VAL A 80 0.09 -5.29 -5.82
C VAL A 80 -1.19 -4.94 -6.56
N SER A 81 -1.11 -4.11 -7.58
CA SER A 81 -2.27 -3.63 -8.32
C SER A 81 -1.94 -3.39 -9.78
N HIS A 82 -2.91 -3.66 -10.66
CA HIS A 82 -2.89 -3.23 -12.05
C HIS A 82 -3.51 -1.84 -12.24
N LEU A 83 -3.97 -1.22 -11.15
CA LEU A 83 -4.56 0.12 -11.17
C LEU A 83 -3.55 1.14 -10.69
N SER A 84 -3.42 2.23 -11.42
CA SER A 84 -2.74 3.46 -11.00
C SER A 84 -3.80 4.50 -10.65
N LEU A 85 -3.65 5.12 -9.48
CA LEU A 85 -4.56 6.14 -8.99
C LEU A 85 -3.81 7.47 -8.86
N ILE A 86 -4.26 8.47 -9.58
CA ILE A 86 -3.75 9.85 -9.49
C ILE A 86 -4.87 10.70 -8.91
N VAL A 87 -4.58 11.44 -7.84
CA VAL A 87 -5.58 12.34 -7.22
C VAL A 87 -5.02 13.75 -7.07
N ARG A 88 -5.90 14.73 -7.23
CA ARG A 88 -5.62 16.13 -6.95
C ARG A 88 -6.78 16.78 -6.24
N THR A 89 -6.48 17.68 -5.32
CA THR A 89 -7.48 18.54 -4.70
C THR A 89 -7.58 19.84 -5.48
N LEU A 90 -8.79 20.19 -5.92
CA LEU A 90 -9.03 21.45 -6.61
C LEU A 90 -9.12 22.58 -5.58
N ARG A 91 -8.15 23.49 -5.62
CA ARG A 91 -8.10 24.63 -4.69
C ARG A 91 -9.38 25.48 -4.81
N GLY A 92 -9.96 25.83 -3.67
CA GLY A 92 -11.14 26.71 -3.59
C GLY A 92 -12.49 26.01 -3.78
N SER A 93 -12.57 24.84 -4.42
CA SER A 93 -13.85 24.14 -4.65
C SER A 93 -14.20 23.13 -3.57
N GLY A 94 -13.21 22.68 -2.78
CA GLY A 94 -13.37 21.57 -1.84
C GLY A 94 -13.68 20.24 -2.53
N ASN A 95 -13.36 20.11 -3.82
CA ASN A 95 -13.55 18.89 -4.58
C ASN A 95 -12.21 18.15 -4.74
N LEU A 96 -12.27 16.83 -4.70
CA LEU A 96 -11.19 15.95 -5.09
C LEU A 96 -11.53 15.37 -6.47
N GLU A 97 -10.56 15.41 -7.34
CA GLU A 97 -10.61 14.86 -8.68
C GLU A 97 -9.52 13.81 -8.82
N GLY A 98 -9.77 12.72 -9.51
CA GLY A 98 -8.75 11.73 -9.75
C GLY A 98 -8.97 10.92 -11.02
N PHE A 99 -7.90 10.26 -11.45
CA PHE A 99 -7.88 9.38 -12.60
C PHE A 99 -7.51 7.98 -12.18
N VAL A 100 -8.19 7.01 -12.75
CA VAL A 100 -7.85 5.59 -12.62
C VAL A 100 -7.36 5.12 -13.98
N LEU A 101 -6.12 4.64 -13.99
CA LEU A 101 -5.43 4.21 -15.20
C LEU A 101 -4.93 2.78 -15.02
N ASN A 102 -4.72 2.07 -16.11
CA ASN A 102 -3.97 0.83 -16.12
C ASN A 102 -2.51 1.15 -15.76
N ALA A 103 -1.98 0.51 -14.73
CA ALA A 103 -0.63 0.78 -14.21
C ALA A 103 0.50 0.41 -15.21
N ASN A 104 0.22 -0.47 -16.17
CA ASN A 104 1.21 -0.93 -17.15
C ASN A 104 1.14 -0.13 -18.46
N THR A 105 -0.06 0.22 -18.92
CA THR A 105 -0.27 0.86 -20.24
C THR A 105 -0.53 2.35 -20.14
N GLY A 106 -0.96 2.85 -18.97
CA GLY A 106 -1.40 4.23 -18.80
C GLY A 106 -2.79 4.53 -19.37
N GLU A 107 -3.48 3.53 -19.93
CA GLU A 107 -4.82 3.70 -20.50
C GLU A 107 -5.86 3.98 -19.41
N PRO A 108 -6.85 4.85 -19.69
CA PRO A 108 -7.91 5.13 -18.73
C PRO A 108 -8.80 3.91 -18.49
N ILE A 109 -9.24 3.74 -17.25
CA ILE A 109 -10.16 2.66 -16.86
C ILE A 109 -11.53 3.26 -16.60
N GLN A 110 -12.49 2.96 -17.48
CA GLN A 110 -13.89 3.31 -17.34
C GLN A 110 -14.61 2.36 -16.39
N GLY A 111 -15.55 2.88 -15.59
CA GLY A 111 -16.41 2.08 -14.72
C GLY A 111 -15.72 1.54 -13.46
N ALA A 112 -14.50 1.96 -13.16
CA ALA A 112 -13.86 1.63 -11.89
C ALA A 112 -14.69 2.20 -10.73
N LYS A 113 -14.98 1.38 -9.72
CA LYS A 113 -15.73 1.77 -8.52
C LYS A 113 -14.81 2.48 -7.55
N VAL A 114 -15.16 3.69 -7.19
CA VAL A 114 -14.42 4.55 -6.26
C VAL A 114 -15.24 4.71 -4.99
N ARG A 115 -14.77 4.12 -3.90
CA ARG A 115 -15.32 4.31 -2.56
C ARG A 115 -14.43 5.28 -1.80
N SER A 116 -15.06 6.18 -1.05
CA SER A 116 -14.33 7.14 -0.26
C SER A 116 -14.97 7.34 1.11
N TRP A 117 -14.16 7.75 2.08
CA TRP A 117 -14.62 8.04 3.42
C TRP A 117 -13.75 9.09 4.09
N LYS A 118 -14.31 9.78 5.04
CA LYS A 118 -13.63 10.70 5.94
C LYS A 118 -13.67 10.19 7.39
N ARG A 119 -12.80 10.74 8.23
CA ARG A 119 -12.91 10.60 9.68
C ARG A 119 -13.39 11.90 10.29
N GLU A 120 -14.41 11.80 11.13
CA GLU A 120 -14.97 12.91 11.87
C GLU A 120 -15.29 12.41 13.29
N ASN A 121 -14.78 13.10 14.31
CA ASN A 121 -14.90 12.67 15.71
C ASN A 121 -14.54 11.19 15.94
N ASN A 122 -13.44 10.75 15.35
CA ASN A 122 -12.94 9.37 15.36
C ASN A 122 -13.89 8.31 14.74
N ARG A 123 -14.97 8.74 14.08
CA ARG A 123 -15.89 7.85 13.34
C ARG A 123 -15.60 7.88 11.84
N LYS A 124 -15.70 6.71 11.22
CA LYS A 124 -15.66 6.58 9.78
C LYS A 124 -17.01 7.01 9.20
N ILE A 125 -17.00 7.94 8.26
CA ILE A 125 -18.19 8.38 7.52
C ILE A 125 -17.93 8.05 6.06
N ASP A 126 -18.67 7.11 5.50
CA ASP A 126 -18.60 6.78 4.08
C ASP A 126 -19.28 7.88 3.26
N LEU A 127 -18.67 8.22 2.12
CA LEU A 127 -19.22 9.15 1.16
C LEU A 127 -19.91 8.35 0.03
N GLU A 128 -20.73 9.03 -0.76
CA GLU A 128 -21.39 8.44 -1.93
C GLU A 128 -20.36 7.82 -2.86
N PRO A 129 -20.48 6.55 -3.21
CA PRO A 129 -19.57 5.91 -4.16
C PRO A 129 -19.78 6.48 -5.56
N VAL A 130 -18.69 6.63 -6.31
CA VAL A 130 -18.72 7.10 -7.69
C VAL A 130 -18.01 6.10 -8.60
N SER A 131 -18.24 6.21 -9.91
CA SER A 131 -17.52 5.43 -10.92
C SER A 131 -16.76 6.36 -11.85
N THR A 132 -15.67 5.85 -12.44
CA THR A 132 -14.90 6.58 -13.43
C THR A 132 -15.64 6.66 -14.77
N ASP A 133 -15.49 7.79 -15.45
CA ASP A 133 -15.98 8.00 -16.83
C ASP A 133 -15.07 7.35 -17.89
N ALA A 134 -15.36 7.58 -19.18
CA ALA A 134 -14.58 7.06 -20.30
C ALA A 134 -13.10 7.48 -20.30
N ASN A 135 -12.76 8.59 -19.64
CA ASN A 135 -11.40 9.10 -19.49
C ASN A 135 -10.75 8.62 -18.19
N GLY A 136 -11.37 7.68 -17.46
CA GLY A 136 -10.90 7.23 -16.17
C GLY A 136 -11.06 8.25 -15.05
N LEU A 137 -11.76 9.37 -15.28
CA LEU A 137 -11.93 10.48 -14.36
C LEU A 137 -13.07 10.22 -13.39
N PHE A 138 -12.85 10.56 -12.12
CA PHE A 138 -13.89 10.65 -11.10
C PHE A 138 -13.79 11.95 -10.31
N ARG A 139 -14.90 12.36 -9.69
CA ARG A 139 -14.97 13.53 -8.82
C ARG A 139 -15.70 13.22 -7.54
N ILE A 140 -15.17 13.70 -6.42
CA ILE A 140 -15.76 13.55 -5.09
C ILE A 140 -15.87 14.92 -4.44
N LYS A 141 -17.03 15.26 -3.90
CA LYS A 141 -17.21 16.45 -3.07
C LYS A 141 -16.59 16.19 -1.70
N GLN A 142 -15.44 16.79 -1.43
CA GLN A 142 -14.66 16.54 -0.22
C GLN A 142 -14.95 17.53 0.90
N GLY A 143 -15.24 18.80 0.56
CA GLY A 143 -15.20 19.89 1.52
C GLY A 143 -13.75 20.14 2.00
N ARG A 144 -13.59 20.49 3.28
CA ARG A 144 -12.28 20.73 3.91
C ARG A 144 -11.69 19.51 4.60
N ALA A 145 -12.38 18.36 4.58
CA ALA A 145 -11.95 17.17 5.30
C ALA A 145 -10.89 16.41 4.50
N SER A 146 -9.97 15.74 5.22
CA SER A 146 -9.11 14.71 4.63
C SER A 146 -9.93 13.47 4.34
N ILE A 147 -9.88 12.95 3.13
CA ILE A 147 -10.58 11.73 2.72
C ILE A 147 -9.60 10.62 2.34
N ARG A 148 -10.06 9.39 2.51
CA ARG A 148 -9.41 8.19 1.98
C ARG A 148 -10.21 7.69 0.79
N VAL A 149 -9.50 7.19 -0.20
CA VAL A 149 -10.08 6.68 -1.44
C VAL A 149 -9.61 5.25 -1.64
N LEU A 150 -10.53 4.39 -2.03
CA LEU A 150 -10.28 3.01 -2.44
C LEU A 150 -10.92 2.78 -3.80
N VAL A 151 -10.12 2.27 -4.74
CA VAL A 151 -10.57 1.98 -6.10
C VAL A 151 -10.55 0.48 -6.34
N SER A 152 -11.56 -0.02 -7.03
CA SER A 152 -11.64 -1.41 -7.50
C SER A 152 -12.22 -1.46 -8.92
N HIS A 153 -11.75 -2.43 -9.71
CA HIS A 153 -12.23 -2.69 -11.07
C HIS A 153 -12.11 -4.18 -11.35
N GLY A 154 -13.19 -4.77 -11.88
CA GLY A 154 -13.32 -6.23 -12.13
C GLY A 154 -13.83 -6.98 -10.94
#